data_6212a5891ce102bd48e3198a285bd164
#
_entry.id   6212a5891ce102bd48e3198a285bd164
#
_cell.length_a   1.000
_cell.length_b   1.000
_cell.length_c   1.000
_cell.angle_alpha   90.00
_cell.angle_beta   90.00
_cell.angle_gamma   90.00
#
_symmetry.space_group_name_H-M   'P 1'
#
loop_
_entity.id
_entity.type
_entity.pdbx_description
1 polymer ?
#
loop_
_entity_poly.entity_id
_entity_poly.type
_entity_poly.pdbx_seq_one_letter_code
_entity_poly.pdbx_strand_id
1 'polypeptide(L)'
;MLSCATFVDNHDSQPGQALESWVQDWFKPLAYALILLRQDGYPCIFYGDYYGISGDNPIPGKKEILDKLLSARLHHAYGEQVDYFDHPNTIGWVRLGDEAHENSGLACVITNGDEDTKRMCLGDRNAGTSWQEVTGAFPDAITLDEGGWADFPCHAGSLSVWVKA
;
A
#
# COMPACT_ATOMS: atom_id res chain seq x y z
N MET A 1 -10.60 9.42 -15.45
CA MET A 1 -9.26 9.45 -14.83
C MET A 1 -8.99 10.86 -14.36
N LEU A 2 -8.96 11.10 -13.06
CA LEU A 2 -8.62 12.42 -12.51
C LEU A 2 -7.09 12.57 -12.60
N SER A 3 -6.65 13.53 -13.43
CA SER A 3 -5.22 13.86 -13.60
C SER A 3 -4.80 14.81 -12.47
N CYS A 4 -4.71 14.30 -11.24
CA CYS A 4 -4.21 15.05 -10.10
C CYS A 4 -2.91 14.45 -9.58
N ALA A 5 -1.98 15.29 -9.14
CA ALA A 5 -0.84 14.84 -8.36
C ALA A 5 -1.30 14.49 -6.94
N THR A 6 -0.88 13.32 -6.46
CA THR A 6 -1.13 12.87 -5.08
C THR A 6 0.20 12.85 -4.33
N PHE A 7 0.20 13.29 -3.09
CA PHE A 7 1.39 13.29 -2.23
C PHE A 7 0.98 13.11 -0.76
N VAL A 8 1.92 12.72 0.08
CA VAL A 8 1.72 12.57 1.53
C VAL A 8 2.17 13.84 2.24
N ASP A 9 3.42 14.21 2.06
CA ASP A 9 4.01 15.45 2.59
C ASP A 9 4.78 16.20 1.52
N ASN A 10 5.19 17.43 1.84
CA ASN A 10 6.02 18.27 1.00
C ASN A 10 6.95 19.16 1.86
N HIS A 11 7.78 19.98 1.19
CA HIS A 11 8.75 20.84 1.85
C HIS A 11 8.12 21.99 2.66
N ASP A 12 6.86 22.34 2.41
CA ASP A 12 6.16 23.41 3.15
C ASP A 12 5.49 22.86 4.42
N SER A 13 5.06 21.59 4.41
CA SER A 13 4.38 20.95 5.54
C SER A 13 5.31 20.23 6.51
N GLN A 14 6.59 20.05 6.18
CA GLN A 14 7.56 19.37 7.03
C GLN A 14 7.85 20.15 8.33
N PRO A 15 8.36 19.47 9.38
CA PRO A 15 8.73 20.12 10.65
C PRO A 15 9.64 21.31 10.49
N GLY A 16 9.36 22.40 11.24
CA GLY A 16 10.12 23.64 11.24
C GLY A 16 9.74 24.62 10.13
N GLN A 17 8.77 24.31 9.30
CA GLN A 17 8.25 25.23 8.28
C GLN A 17 7.01 25.99 8.77
N ALA A 18 6.72 27.13 8.12
CA ALA A 18 5.60 28.02 8.52
C ALA A 18 4.21 27.34 8.39
N LEU A 19 4.08 26.35 7.51
CA LEU A 19 2.85 25.58 7.27
C LEU A 19 2.96 24.16 7.83
N GLU A 20 3.73 23.96 8.90
CA GLU A 20 3.94 22.65 9.51
C GLU A 20 2.61 21.91 9.77
N SER A 21 2.40 20.82 9.03
CA SER A 21 1.19 19.99 9.09
C SER A 21 1.46 18.61 8.47
N TRP A 22 2.49 17.93 8.94
CA TRP A 22 2.95 16.67 8.37
C TRP A 22 2.15 15.46 8.86
N VAL A 23 2.10 14.43 8.03
CA VAL A 23 1.52 13.13 8.38
C VAL A 23 2.37 12.47 9.47
N GLN A 24 1.74 11.94 10.50
CA GLN A 24 2.45 11.28 11.59
C GLN A 24 3.33 10.14 11.08
N ASP A 25 4.51 10.02 11.64
CA ASP A 25 5.58 9.15 11.14
C ASP A 25 5.17 7.68 10.98
N TRP A 26 4.39 7.15 11.93
CA TRP A 26 3.89 5.79 11.88
C TRP A 26 2.86 5.56 10.77
N PHE A 27 2.08 6.60 10.39
CA PHE A 27 1.04 6.49 9.36
C PHE A 27 1.57 6.74 7.94
N LYS A 28 2.77 7.29 7.79
CA LYS A 28 3.36 7.57 6.46
C LYS A 28 3.39 6.36 5.52
N PRO A 29 3.82 5.15 5.93
CA PRO A 29 3.79 3.98 5.05
C PRO A 29 2.37 3.65 4.55
N LEU A 30 1.35 3.79 5.41
CA LEU A 30 -0.05 3.56 5.05
C LEU A 30 -0.54 4.59 4.04
N ALA A 31 -0.23 5.88 4.27
CA ALA A 31 -0.56 6.97 3.36
C ALA A 31 0.12 6.80 1.99
N TYR A 32 1.39 6.36 1.96
CA TYR A 32 2.08 6.06 0.72
C TYR A 32 1.49 4.84 -0.01
N ALA A 33 1.06 3.80 0.71
CA ALA A 33 0.35 2.68 0.08
C ALA A 33 -0.93 3.15 -0.63
N LEU A 34 -1.70 4.06 -0.01
CA LEU A 34 -2.91 4.63 -0.60
C LEU A 34 -2.63 5.36 -1.93
N ILE A 35 -1.58 6.17 -2.02
CA ILE A 35 -1.30 6.92 -3.25
C ILE A 35 -0.49 6.13 -4.28
N LEU A 36 0.31 5.15 -3.87
CA LEU A 36 1.17 4.37 -4.77
C LEU A 36 0.45 3.17 -5.38
N LEU A 37 -0.40 2.47 -4.63
CA LEU A 37 -0.95 1.18 -5.04
C LEU A 37 -2.36 1.25 -5.60
N ARG A 38 -3.07 2.35 -5.40
CA ARG A 38 -4.40 2.58 -5.99
C ARG A 38 -4.28 3.04 -7.45
N GLN A 39 -5.41 2.95 -8.18
CA GLN A 39 -5.47 3.21 -9.61
C GLN A 39 -5.35 4.70 -9.95
N ASP A 40 -5.97 5.56 -9.15
CA ASP A 40 -6.10 6.97 -9.47
C ASP A 40 -4.95 7.82 -8.92
N GLY A 41 -4.67 8.91 -9.63
CA GLY A 41 -3.67 9.90 -9.26
C GLY A 41 -2.28 9.65 -9.85
N TYR A 42 -1.47 10.70 -9.81
CA TYR A 42 -0.05 10.68 -10.16
C TYR A 42 0.77 10.88 -8.89
N PRO A 43 1.27 9.81 -8.27
CA PRO A 43 1.89 9.91 -6.95
C PRO A 43 3.26 10.56 -7.00
N CYS A 44 3.50 11.46 -6.06
CA CYS A 44 4.79 12.10 -5.81
C CYS A 44 5.30 11.66 -4.43
N ILE A 45 6.56 11.19 -4.37
CA ILE A 45 7.24 10.89 -3.12
C ILE A 45 8.04 12.11 -2.70
N PHE A 46 7.81 12.56 -1.47
CA PHE A 46 8.58 13.63 -0.89
C PHE A 46 10.00 13.15 -0.51
N TYR A 47 11.01 13.92 -0.91
CA TYR A 47 12.42 13.58 -0.65
C TYR A 47 12.72 13.38 0.84
N GLY A 48 12.13 14.24 1.70
CA GLY A 48 12.29 14.16 3.15
C GLY A 48 11.69 12.89 3.76
N ASP A 49 10.60 12.36 3.20
CA ASP A 49 10.03 11.09 3.65
C ASP A 49 10.88 9.90 3.19
N TYR A 50 11.50 10.00 2.03
CA TYR A 50 12.31 8.91 1.49
C TYR A 50 13.68 8.81 2.18
N TYR A 51 14.41 9.94 2.31
CA TYR A 51 15.78 9.96 2.85
C TYR A 51 15.88 10.40 4.30
N GLY A 52 14.80 10.96 4.85
CA GLY A 52 14.78 11.56 6.17
C GLY A 52 14.95 13.09 6.14
N ILE A 53 14.58 13.72 7.23
CA ILE A 53 14.72 15.16 7.47
C ILE A 53 15.73 15.32 8.59
N SER A 54 16.79 16.11 8.36
CA SER A 54 17.79 16.45 9.35
C SER A 54 17.46 17.78 10.03
N GLY A 55 18.05 18.08 11.18
CA GLY A 55 17.86 19.31 11.93
C GLY A 55 17.64 19.05 13.42
N ASP A 56 17.05 20.01 14.13
CA ASP A 56 16.82 19.93 15.59
C ASP A 56 15.79 18.87 15.96
N ASN A 57 14.84 18.57 15.04
CA ASN A 57 13.82 17.51 15.19
C ASN A 57 13.91 16.56 13.98
N PRO A 58 14.90 15.65 13.94
CA PRO A 58 15.12 14.79 12.80
C PRO A 58 14.01 13.74 12.66
N ILE A 59 13.59 13.48 11.41
CA ILE A 59 12.64 12.41 11.09
C ILE A 59 13.37 11.35 10.25
N PRO A 60 13.31 10.06 10.66
CA PRO A 60 13.95 9.00 9.90
C PRO A 60 13.29 8.79 8.54
N GLY A 61 14.08 8.52 7.51
CA GLY A 61 13.58 8.18 6.19
C GLY A 61 12.83 6.84 6.17
N LYS A 62 11.93 6.70 5.20
CA LYS A 62 11.12 5.49 4.97
C LYS A 62 11.56 4.72 3.74
N LYS A 63 12.82 4.90 3.32
CA LYS A 63 13.36 4.34 2.07
C LYS A 63 13.04 2.85 1.91
N GLU A 64 13.28 2.05 2.93
CA GLU A 64 13.11 0.59 2.84
C GLU A 64 11.68 0.18 2.49
N ILE A 65 10.69 0.71 3.19
CA ILE A 65 9.29 0.39 2.90
C ILE A 65 8.82 1.04 1.58
N LEU A 66 9.28 2.25 1.28
CA LEU A 66 8.91 2.95 0.05
C LEU A 66 9.47 2.24 -1.19
N ASP A 67 10.67 1.67 -1.14
CA ASP A 67 11.23 0.85 -2.23
C ASP A 67 10.36 -0.39 -2.50
N LYS A 68 9.85 -1.05 -1.46
CA LYS A 68 8.94 -2.19 -1.57
C LYS A 68 7.61 -1.78 -2.21
N LEU A 69 7.03 -0.65 -1.78
CA LEU A 69 5.79 -0.12 -2.36
C LEU A 69 5.98 0.32 -3.82
N LEU A 70 7.11 0.95 -4.14
CA LEU A 70 7.46 1.32 -5.53
C LEU A 70 7.61 0.09 -6.42
N SER A 71 8.26 -0.96 -5.93
CA SER A 71 8.37 -2.23 -6.63
C SER A 71 7.00 -2.86 -6.87
N ALA A 72 6.14 -2.91 -5.84
CA ALA A 72 4.78 -3.41 -5.97
C ALA A 72 3.96 -2.59 -6.98
N ARG A 73 4.10 -1.24 -6.97
CA ARG A 73 3.48 -0.37 -7.97
C ARG A 73 3.93 -0.70 -9.39
N LEU A 74 5.24 -0.81 -9.59
CA LEU A 74 5.85 -0.99 -10.92
C LEU A 74 5.50 -2.34 -11.54
N HIS A 75 5.41 -3.38 -10.74
CA HIS A 75 5.28 -4.75 -11.26
C HIS A 75 3.89 -5.36 -11.06
N HIS A 76 3.09 -4.88 -10.09
CA HIS A 76 1.86 -5.57 -9.71
C HIS A 76 0.60 -4.70 -9.69
N ALA A 77 0.69 -3.34 -9.64
CA ALA A 77 -0.47 -2.48 -9.48
C ALA A 77 -1.21 -2.24 -10.82
N TYR A 78 -1.64 -3.30 -11.49
CA TYR A 78 -2.32 -3.27 -12.78
C TYR A 78 -3.74 -3.86 -12.71
N GLY A 79 -4.51 -3.63 -13.75
CA GLY A 79 -5.88 -4.12 -13.88
C GLY A 79 -6.89 -3.27 -13.11
N GLU A 80 -8.13 -3.75 -13.07
CA GLU A 80 -9.23 -3.13 -12.37
C GLU A 80 -8.98 -3.09 -10.85
N GLN A 81 -9.48 -2.03 -10.20
CA GLN A 81 -9.44 -1.89 -8.75
C GLN A 81 -10.80 -2.22 -8.15
N VAL A 82 -10.79 -3.01 -7.08
CA VAL A 82 -11.96 -3.24 -6.22
C VAL A 82 -11.64 -2.82 -4.80
N ASP A 83 -12.48 -1.96 -4.22
CA ASP A 83 -12.31 -1.42 -2.88
C ASP A 83 -13.14 -2.19 -1.85
N TYR A 84 -12.54 -2.42 -0.67
CA TYR A 84 -13.14 -3.05 0.51
C TYR A 84 -13.06 -2.07 1.69
N PHE A 85 -13.85 -0.99 1.62
CA PHE A 85 -13.88 0.11 2.60
C PHE A 85 -15.11 0.00 3.51
N ASP A 86 -15.35 -1.18 4.01
CA ASP A 86 -16.53 -1.58 4.78
C ASP A 86 -16.29 -1.64 6.31
N HIS A 87 -15.10 -1.24 6.78
CA HIS A 87 -14.76 -1.17 8.19
C HIS A 87 -14.10 0.18 8.54
N PRO A 88 -14.41 0.78 9.70
CA PRO A 88 -13.92 2.13 10.02
C PRO A 88 -12.41 2.22 10.24
N ASN A 89 -11.76 1.15 10.67
CA ASN A 89 -10.33 1.14 10.98
C ASN A 89 -9.49 0.29 10.02
N THR A 90 -10.10 -0.70 9.35
CA THR A 90 -9.40 -1.62 8.45
C THR A 90 -10.01 -1.54 7.07
N ILE A 91 -9.25 -1.08 6.12
CA ILE A 91 -9.65 -1.02 4.70
C ILE A 91 -8.68 -1.83 3.85
N GLY A 92 -9.18 -2.29 2.71
CA GLY A 92 -8.36 -2.98 1.74
C GLY A 92 -8.78 -2.65 0.32
N TRP A 93 -7.96 -2.99 -0.62
CA TRP A 93 -8.28 -2.96 -2.05
C TRP A 93 -7.45 -3.99 -2.78
N VAL A 94 -7.94 -4.37 -3.95
CA VAL A 94 -7.21 -5.25 -4.85
C VAL A 94 -7.02 -4.57 -6.20
N ARG A 95 -5.95 -4.94 -6.90
CA ARG A 95 -5.75 -4.73 -8.32
C ARG A 95 -5.78 -6.11 -8.95
N LEU A 96 -6.68 -6.33 -9.90
CA LEU A 96 -6.96 -7.68 -10.41
C LEU A 96 -5.87 -8.23 -11.34
N GLY A 97 -4.91 -7.37 -11.71
CA GLY A 97 -3.94 -7.68 -12.76
C GLY A 97 -4.55 -7.62 -14.15
N ASP A 98 -3.74 -7.67 -15.17
CA ASP A 98 -4.17 -7.71 -16.56
C ASP A 98 -3.28 -8.64 -17.40
N GLU A 99 -3.67 -8.86 -18.67
CA GLU A 99 -2.93 -9.75 -19.58
C GLU A 99 -1.68 -9.11 -20.17
N ALA A 100 -1.60 -7.78 -20.15
CA ALA A 100 -0.45 -7.06 -20.69
C ALA A 100 0.74 -7.07 -19.71
N HIS A 101 0.49 -7.36 -18.43
CA HIS A 101 1.50 -7.39 -17.38
C HIS A 101 1.45 -8.75 -16.69
N GLU A 102 2.33 -9.64 -17.10
CA GLU A 102 2.42 -11.00 -16.56
C GLU A 102 2.65 -10.98 -15.04
N ASN A 103 1.95 -11.85 -14.31
CA ASN A 103 1.99 -11.95 -12.84
C ASN A 103 1.60 -10.66 -12.11
N SER A 104 0.95 -9.72 -12.78
CA SER A 104 0.39 -8.54 -12.14
C SER A 104 -0.83 -8.86 -11.29
N GLY A 105 -1.19 -7.93 -10.43
CA GLY A 105 -2.23 -8.00 -9.43
C GLY A 105 -1.64 -7.84 -8.03
N LEU A 106 -2.37 -7.19 -7.15
CA LEU A 106 -2.02 -7.07 -5.73
C LEU A 106 -3.26 -7.00 -4.85
N ALA A 107 -3.12 -7.39 -3.59
CA ALA A 107 -4.03 -7.08 -2.51
C ALA A 107 -3.29 -6.25 -1.47
N CYS A 108 -3.90 -5.15 -1.01
CA CYS A 108 -3.34 -4.31 0.04
C CYS A 108 -4.37 -4.15 1.15
N VAL A 109 -3.92 -4.33 2.39
CA VAL A 109 -4.71 -4.07 3.60
C VAL A 109 -3.96 -3.05 4.43
N ILE A 110 -4.68 -2.08 4.98
CA ILE A 110 -4.17 -1.13 5.96
C ILE A 110 -5.12 -1.04 7.14
N THR A 111 -4.58 -0.92 8.34
CA THR A 111 -5.37 -0.66 9.55
C THR A 111 -4.72 0.44 10.39
N ASN A 112 -5.54 1.35 10.93
CA ASN A 112 -5.12 2.35 11.91
C ASN A 112 -5.51 1.97 13.35
N GLY A 113 -6.02 0.76 13.53
CA GLY A 113 -6.46 0.18 14.81
C GLY A 113 -5.70 -1.10 15.15
N ASP A 114 -6.40 -2.04 15.76
CA ASP A 114 -5.90 -3.35 16.12
C ASP A 114 -5.56 -4.20 14.88
N GLU A 115 -4.87 -5.32 15.09
CA GLU A 115 -4.66 -6.32 14.04
C GLU A 115 -6.00 -6.84 13.51
N ASP A 116 -6.06 -7.06 12.22
CA ASP A 116 -7.30 -7.47 11.57
C ASP A 116 -7.00 -8.29 10.30
N THR A 117 -8.04 -8.90 9.75
CA THR A 117 -7.96 -9.69 8.53
C THR A 117 -9.06 -9.24 7.57
N LYS A 118 -8.70 -9.00 6.31
CA LYS A 118 -9.64 -8.57 5.27
C LYS A 118 -9.88 -9.68 4.26
N ARG A 119 -11.12 -10.15 4.15
CA ARG A 119 -11.49 -11.08 3.08
C ARG A 119 -11.72 -10.33 1.78
N MET A 120 -10.92 -10.65 0.75
CA MET A 120 -10.97 -9.97 -0.55
C MET A 120 -10.87 -10.96 -1.71
N CYS A 121 -11.45 -10.58 -2.86
CA CYS A 121 -11.45 -11.37 -4.09
C CYS A 121 -10.51 -10.75 -5.14
N LEU A 122 -9.62 -11.55 -5.69
CA LEU A 122 -8.73 -11.18 -6.79
C LEU A 122 -9.22 -11.70 -8.15
N GLY A 123 -10.47 -12.17 -8.20
CA GLY A 123 -11.13 -12.64 -9.41
C GLY A 123 -10.80 -14.08 -9.79
N ASP A 124 -11.69 -14.70 -10.56
CA ASP A 124 -11.64 -16.10 -10.93
C ASP A 124 -10.35 -16.50 -11.67
N ARG A 125 -9.76 -15.56 -12.45
CA ARG A 125 -8.48 -15.80 -13.16
C ARG A 125 -7.30 -16.07 -12.23
N ASN A 126 -7.40 -15.67 -10.97
CA ASN A 126 -6.38 -15.87 -9.94
C ASN A 126 -6.74 -17.02 -8.98
N ALA A 127 -7.85 -17.72 -9.21
CA ALA A 127 -8.27 -18.85 -8.36
C ALA A 127 -7.17 -19.92 -8.26
N GLY A 128 -6.97 -20.44 -7.05
CA GLY A 128 -5.98 -21.46 -6.76
C GLY A 128 -4.50 -20.99 -6.82
N THR A 129 -4.24 -19.72 -7.10
CA THR A 129 -2.86 -19.21 -7.13
C THR A 129 -2.35 -18.84 -5.73
N SER A 130 -1.03 -18.88 -5.57
CA SER A 130 -0.34 -18.54 -4.32
C SER A 130 0.10 -17.07 -4.32
N TRP A 131 -0.03 -16.42 -3.18
CA TRP A 131 0.28 -15.00 -2.98
C TRP A 131 1.18 -14.82 -1.77
N GLN A 132 2.23 -14.03 -1.91
CA GLN A 132 3.18 -13.76 -0.84
C GLN A 132 3.18 -12.28 -0.45
N GLU A 133 3.45 -12.03 0.82
CA GLU A 133 3.55 -10.69 1.37
C GLU A 133 4.93 -10.09 1.08
N VAL A 134 4.99 -8.85 0.57
CA VAL A 134 6.23 -8.24 0.08
C VAL A 134 6.80 -7.15 1.00
N THR A 135 6.07 -6.71 2.01
CA THR A 135 6.61 -5.73 2.98
C THR A 135 7.46 -6.38 4.06
N GLY A 136 7.33 -7.69 4.25
CA GLY A 136 8.04 -8.48 5.24
C GLY A 136 7.25 -8.66 6.55
N ALA A 137 5.95 -8.34 6.53
CA ALA A 137 5.08 -8.49 7.70
C ALA A 137 4.70 -9.96 7.97
N PHE A 138 4.50 -10.76 6.91
CA PHE A 138 4.08 -12.16 7.01
C PHE A 138 4.97 -13.05 6.14
N PRO A 139 5.54 -14.13 6.72
CA PRO A 139 6.45 -15.02 6.00
C PRO A 139 5.73 -16.07 5.13
N ASP A 140 4.48 -16.41 5.49
CA ASP A 140 3.75 -17.49 4.86
C ASP A 140 2.90 -16.98 3.69
N ALA A 141 2.90 -17.75 2.60
CA ALA A 141 2.08 -17.46 1.44
C ALA A 141 0.61 -17.83 1.69
N ILE A 142 -0.29 -17.11 1.05
CA ILE A 142 -1.75 -17.36 1.06
C ILE A 142 -2.14 -17.94 -0.29
N THR A 143 -2.97 -18.98 -0.30
CA THR A 143 -3.56 -19.53 -1.52
C THR A 143 -5.01 -19.09 -1.66
N LEU A 144 -5.36 -18.54 -2.82
CA LEU A 144 -6.74 -18.16 -3.13
C LEU A 144 -7.60 -19.41 -3.32
N ASP A 145 -8.85 -19.35 -2.88
CA ASP A 145 -9.84 -20.41 -3.08
C ASP A 145 -10.29 -20.50 -4.56
N GLU A 146 -11.20 -21.45 -4.84
CA GLU A 146 -11.74 -21.69 -6.19
C GLU A 146 -12.50 -20.49 -6.78
N GLY A 147 -12.93 -19.54 -5.96
CA GLY A 147 -13.57 -18.29 -6.37
C GLY A 147 -12.63 -17.08 -6.37
N GLY A 148 -11.33 -17.30 -6.18
CA GLY A 148 -10.33 -16.22 -6.13
C GLY A 148 -10.33 -15.39 -4.85
N TRP A 149 -10.91 -15.89 -3.75
CA TRP A 149 -10.97 -15.23 -2.44
C TRP A 149 -9.87 -15.73 -1.50
N ALA A 150 -9.42 -14.84 -0.63
CA ALA A 150 -8.61 -15.20 0.54
C ALA A 150 -8.79 -14.20 1.68
N ASP A 151 -8.28 -14.57 2.84
CA ASP A 151 -8.23 -13.76 4.04
C ASP A 151 -6.81 -13.17 4.18
N PHE A 152 -6.69 -11.85 4.07
CA PHE A 152 -5.42 -11.12 4.08
C PHE A 152 -5.21 -10.44 5.44
N PRO A 153 -4.29 -10.93 6.28
CA PRO A 153 -4.03 -10.35 7.60
C PRO A 153 -3.21 -9.06 7.51
N CYS A 154 -3.39 -8.22 8.52
CA CYS A 154 -2.63 -6.98 8.73
C CYS A 154 -2.37 -6.79 10.22
N HIS A 155 -1.13 -6.47 10.62
CA HIS A 155 -0.81 -6.15 12.02
C HIS A 155 -1.38 -4.80 12.44
N ALA A 156 -1.57 -4.61 13.75
CA ALA A 156 -2.07 -3.35 14.32
C ALA A 156 -1.28 -2.13 13.84
N GLY A 157 -1.97 -1.07 13.44
CA GLY A 157 -1.37 0.19 12.98
C GLY A 157 -0.40 0.03 11.81
N SER A 158 -0.67 -0.87 10.87
CA SER A 158 0.28 -1.29 9.84
C SER A 158 -0.38 -1.47 8.47
N LEU A 159 0.40 -1.98 7.53
CA LEU A 159 -0.05 -2.40 6.20
C LEU A 159 0.50 -3.78 5.85
N SER A 160 -0.18 -4.48 4.96
CA SER A 160 0.32 -5.66 4.27
C SER A 160 0.03 -5.57 2.77
N VAL A 161 0.99 -6.01 1.95
CA VAL A 161 0.87 -5.99 0.49
C VAL A 161 1.20 -7.37 -0.05
N TRP A 162 0.23 -7.96 -0.72
CA TRP A 162 0.29 -9.32 -1.23
C TRP A 162 0.32 -9.30 -2.75
N VAL A 163 1.24 -10.04 -3.33
CA VAL A 163 1.41 -10.18 -4.78
C VAL A 163 1.49 -11.64 -5.16
N LYS A 164 1.22 -11.94 -6.42
CA LYS A 164 1.28 -13.30 -6.94
C LYS A 164 2.71 -13.84 -6.83
N ALA A 165 2.87 -15.04 -6.24
CA ALA A 165 4.16 -15.70 -6.01
C ALA A 165 4.80 -16.21 -7.30
#